data_a828c51bbadf36a0533ebe2450546149
#
_entry.id   a828c51bbadf36a0533ebe2450546149
#
_cell.length_a   1.000
_cell.length_b   1.000
_cell.length_c   1.000
_cell.angle_alpha   90.00
_cell.angle_beta   90.00
_cell.angle_gamma   90.00
#
_symmetry.space_group_name_H-M   'P 1'
#
loop_
_entity.id
_entity.type
_entity.pdbx_description
1 polymer ?
#
loop_
_entity_poly.entity_id
_entity_poly.type
_entity_poly.pdbx_seq_one_letter_code
_entity_poly.pdbx_strand_id
1 'polypeptide(L)'
;MAEEVITNTNENPEEEGTLGRHFIERAIDKDLEEGVYDHVCTRFPPEPNGFLHIGHAKSILLNYGMAKEYNGKFNLRFDDTNPTKEKSEFMDAIIEDVKWLGADYEDRLFYASDYFDEMYEDAVKLIKKGKAYISELTADEIREYRGTLTEPGKNDPGRDRSVEENLRLFEEMKSGKVADGAMTLRAKIDMASPNINMRDPIIYRVAHMTHARCGDKWCIYPMYDFAHPIEDAIEGITHSLCTLEFEDHRPLYDWVKTECEYKNPPRQIEFAKMYLNNVVTGKRYIKKLVEDGIVDGWDDPRLVTIASLRRRGFTPESIKMFVDMCGISKAQATAEYAMLEYCIREDLKLKAKRMLAVLDPVKLIIDNYPEGETEYLEIENNKEVPEMGTRKVPFGKELWIEREDFMEEPPKKYFRLFPGNEVRLMNAYFVTCTGFEKDENGNITEIHCTYDPETKGGDSADGRKVKGTIHWVAAKEAVEAEVRLYENIIDEEKGVYNEDGSLNLNPNSIKVIMNAKLEPELAGAKAYEKFQFVRNGFFCVDCKDSKEGAPVFNRIVSLKSSFVLPKK
;
A
#
# COMPACT_ATOMS: atom_id res chain seq x y z
N MET A 1 -24.29 -14.83 20.51
CA MET A 1 -25.29 -15.00 19.42
C MET A 1 -24.48 -14.90 18.14
N ALA A 2 -24.46 -15.97 17.38
CA ALA A 2 -23.68 -16.06 16.14
C ALA A 2 -24.43 -15.30 15.04
N GLU A 3 -23.77 -14.34 14.39
CA GLU A 3 -24.27 -13.72 13.18
C GLU A 3 -24.00 -14.64 11.98
N GLU A 4 -25.06 -14.98 11.30
CA GLU A 4 -25.06 -15.84 10.11
C GLU A 4 -24.36 -15.11 8.96
N VAL A 5 -23.36 -15.75 8.39
CA VAL A 5 -22.79 -15.42 7.09
C VAL A 5 -23.80 -15.79 6.02
N ILE A 6 -24.51 -14.82 5.49
CA ILE A 6 -25.39 -15.02 4.34
C ILE A 6 -24.55 -15.07 3.07
N THR A 7 -24.35 -16.27 2.58
CA THR A 7 -23.90 -16.52 1.20
C THR A 7 -25.10 -16.33 0.26
N ASN A 8 -25.19 -15.16 -0.36
CA ASN A 8 -26.20 -14.92 -1.40
C ASN A 8 -25.66 -15.40 -2.75
N THR A 9 -25.91 -16.68 -3.06
CA THR A 9 -25.80 -17.22 -4.42
C THR A 9 -27.15 -17.09 -5.09
N ASN A 10 -27.40 -15.96 -5.76
CA ASN A 10 -28.41 -15.88 -6.82
C ASN A 10 -27.68 -15.71 -8.14
N GLU A 11 -27.18 -16.80 -8.69
CA GLU A 11 -26.71 -16.89 -10.05
C GLU A 11 -27.81 -17.53 -10.90
N ASN A 12 -28.16 -16.82 -11.97
CA ASN A 12 -29.05 -17.30 -13.01
C ASN A 12 -28.34 -18.42 -13.82
N PRO A 13 -28.94 -19.59 -14.07
CA PRO A 13 -28.24 -20.71 -14.70
C PRO A 13 -28.31 -20.70 -16.23
N GLU A 14 -27.84 -19.65 -16.87
CA GLU A 14 -27.65 -19.64 -18.34
C GLU A 14 -26.37 -18.93 -18.67
N GLU A 15 -25.21 -19.67 -18.62
CA GLU A 15 -23.99 -19.39 -19.37
C GLU A 15 -22.92 -20.42 -18.98
N GLU A 16 -22.97 -21.62 -19.57
CA GLU A 16 -21.85 -22.57 -19.59
C GLU A 16 -20.73 -22.02 -20.48
N GLY A 17 -19.86 -21.18 -19.93
CA GLY A 17 -18.69 -20.62 -20.64
C GLY A 17 -17.88 -19.60 -19.84
N THR A 18 -18.37 -19.10 -18.73
CA THR A 18 -17.76 -17.97 -17.97
C THR A 18 -17.44 -18.30 -16.51
N LEU A 19 -17.31 -19.55 -16.15
CA LEU A 19 -16.89 -19.97 -14.80
C LEU A 19 -15.46 -19.49 -14.52
N GLY A 20 -15.35 -18.42 -13.72
CA GLY A 20 -14.08 -17.86 -13.24
C GLY A 20 -13.82 -16.39 -13.58
N ARG A 21 -14.58 -15.78 -14.51
CA ARG A 21 -14.40 -14.36 -14.87
C ARG A 21 -15.22 -13.43 -13.99
N HIS A 22 -14.60 -12.34 -13.51
CA HIS A 22 -15.34 -11.33 -12.75
C HIS A 22 -16.16 -10.40 -13.69
N PHE A 23 -17.05 -9.60 -13.12
CA PHE A 23 -18.03 -8.82 -13.89
C PHE A 23 -17.40 -7.78 -14.84
N ILE A 24 -16.18 -7.27 -14.55
CA ILE A 24 -15.48 -6.32 -15.45
C ILE A 24 -14.98 -7.05 -16.69
N GLU A 25 -14.36 -8.23 -16.53
CA GLU A 25 -13.93 -9.06 -17.65
C GLU A 25 -15.11 -9.41 -18.57
N ARG A 26 -16.24 -9.85 -17.98
CA ARG A 26 -17.47 -10.12 -18.76
C ARG A 26 -17.98 -8.89 -19.52
N ALA A 27 -17.85 -7.69 -18.92
CA ALA A 27 -18.25 -6.45 -19.60
C ALA A 27 -17.31 -6.12 -20.77
N ILE A 28 -16.00 -6.31 -20.59
CA ILE A 28 -14.99 -6.11 -21.64
C ILE A 28 -15.19 -7.13 -22.78
N ASP A 29 -15.34 -8.42 -22.44
CA ASP A 29 -15.59 -9.48 -23.42
C ASP A 29 -16.79 -9.14 -24.30
N LYS A 30 -17.91 -8.75 -23.68
CA LYS A 30 -19.11 -8.37 -24.37
C LYS A 30 -18.91 -7.18 -25.31
N ASP A 31 -18.24 -6.13 -24.84
CA ASP A 31 -18.01 -4.93 -25.63
C ASP A 31 -17.08 -5.20 -26.84
N LEU A 32 -16.12 -6.13 -26.71
CA LEU A 32 -15.27 -6.57 -27.81
C LEU A 32 -16.03 -7.48 -28.80
N GLU A 33 -16.84 -8.42 -28.31
CA GLU A 33 -17.65 -9.34 -29.14
C GLU A 33 -18.72 -8.57 -29.94
N GLU A 34 -19.34 -7.56 -29.33
CA GLU A 34 -20.33 -6.71 -30.01
C GLU A 34 -19.70 -5.63 -30.92
N GLY A 35 -18.36 -5.54 -30.94
CA GLY A 35 -17.61 -4.57 -31.76
C GLY A 35 -17.81 -3.12 -31.29
N VAL A 36 -18.15 -2.91 -30.02
CA VAL A 36 -18.22 -1.57 -29.40
C VAL A 36 -16.82 -0.95 -29.36
N TYR A 37 -15.82 -1.78 -29.04
CA TYR A 37 -14.41 -1.45 -29.12
C TYR A 37 -13.65 -2.56 -29.87
N ASP A 38 -12.53 -2.19 -30.49
CA ASP A 38 -11.60 -3.09 -31.19
C ASP A 38 -10.33 -3.39 -30.37
N HIS A 39 -10.18 -2.74 -29.21
CA HIS A 39 -9.05 -2.88 -28.29
C HIS A 39 -9.47 -2.53 -26.87
N VAL A 40 -8.55 -2.74 -25.90
CA VAL A 40 -8.73 -2.33 -24.51
C VAL A 40 -7.70 -1.27 -24.17
N CYS A 41 -8.15 -0.15 -23.63
CA CYS A 41 -7.31 0.89 -23.05
C CYS A 41 -7.90 1.32 -21.70
N THR A 42 -7.10 1.19 -20.66
CA THR A 42 -7.44 1.57 -19.29
C THR A 42 -6.46 2.62 -18.75
N ARG A 43 -6.76 3.21 -17.61
CA ARG A 43 -5.88 4.20 -17.00
C ARG A 43 -5.99 4.22 -15.48
N PHE A 44 -4.91 4.69 -14.83
CA PHE A 44 -4.93 5.11 -13.43
C PHE A 44 -4.75 6.64 -13.37
N PRO A 45 -5.77 7.41 -12.89
CA PRO A 45 -5.77 8.87 -12.92
C PRO A 45 -5.62 9.47 -11.51
N PRO A 46 -4.44 9.42 -10.86
CA PRO A 46 -4.28 9.96 -9.51
C PRO A 46 -4.25 11.49 -9.50
N GLU A 47 -4.93 12.11 -8.52
CA GLU A 47 -4.70 13.50 -8.15
C GLU A 47 -3.35 13.61 -7.39
N PRO A 48 -2.40 14.49 -7.80
CA PRO A 48 -1.07 14.59 -7.20
C PRO A 48 -1.07 15.38 -5.88
N ASN A 49 -1.85 14.94 -4.90
CA ASN A 49 -2.11 15.61 -3.63
C ASN A 49 -1.65 14.81 -2.39
N GLY A 50 -0.81 13.80 -2.57
CA GLY A 50 -0.25 12.95 -1.52
C GLY A 50 0.23 11.60 -2.04
N PHE A 51 0.89 10.85 -1.17
CA PHE A 51 1.37 9.50 -1.47
C PHE A 51 0.22 8.51 -1.70
N LEU A 52 0.46 7.52 -2.54
CA LEU A 52 -0.47 6.41 -2.75
C LEU A 52 -0.46 5.48 -1.53
N HIS A 53 -1.58 4.81 -1.27
CA HIS A 53 -1.71 3.81 -0.22
C HIS A 53 -2.19 2.48 -0.80
N ILE A 54 -2.21 1.43 0.03
CA ILE A 54 -2.59 0.07 -0.38
C ILE A 54 -3.94 0.00 -1.13
N GLY A 55 -4.90 0.88 -0.82
CA GLY A 55 -6.17 0.99 -1.55
C GLY A 55 -6.00 1.37 -3.02
N HIS A 56 -5.02 2.22 -3.34
CA HIS A 56 -4.70 2.59 -4.72
C HIS A 56 -4.03 1.43 -5.48
N ALA A 57 -3.29 0.56 -4.79
CA ALA A 57 -2.66 -0.61 -5.41
C ALA A 57 -3.70 -1.51 -6.10
N LYS A 58 -4.89 -1.70 -5.49
CA LYS A 58 -5.99 -2.44 -6.13
C LYS A 58 -6.41 -1.82 -7.45
N SER A 59 -6.59 -0.49 -7.49
CA SER A 59 -6.99 0.22 -8.71
C SER A 59 -5.91 0.15 -9.80
N ILE A 60 -4.64 0.33 -9.43
CA ILE A 60 -3.49 0.24 -10.34
C ILE A 60 -3.40 -1.16 -10.95
N LEU A 61 -3.37 -2.19 -10.09
CA LEU A 61 -3.20 -3.57 -10.52
C LEU A 61 -4.40 -4.09 -11.33
N LEU A 62 -5.63 -3.65 -11.02
CA LEU A 62 -6.82 -3.97 -11.80
C LEU A 62 -6.74 -3.35 -13.21
N ASN A 63 -6.52 -2.03 -13.31
CA ASN A 63 -6.45 -1.35 -14.60
C ASN A 63 -5.32 -1.90 -15.48
N TYR A 64 -4.12 -2.05 -14.90
CA TYR A 64 -2.99 -2.64 -15.60
C TYR A 64 -3.24 -4.11 -15.97
N GLY A 65 -3.80 -4.90 -15.06
CA GLY A 65 -4.14 -6.30 -15.27
C GLY A 65 -5.10 -6.49 -16.44
N MET A 66 -6.17 -5.69 -16.50
CA MET A 66 -7.13 -5.73 -17.61
C MET A 66 -6.46 -5.36 -18.95
N ALA A 67 -5.70 -4.27 -18.98
CA ALA A 67 -4.95 -3.90 -20.18
C ALA A 67 -4.04 -5.04 -20.66
N LYS A 68 -3.28 -5.65 -19.75
CA LYS A 68 -2.34 -6.73 -20.07
C LYS A 68 -3.05 -8.01 -20.54
N GLU A 69 -4.16 -8.40 -19.90
CA GLU A 69 -4.91 -9.61 -20.26
C GLU A 69 -5.45 -9.56 -21.69
N TYR A 70 -5.91 -8.37 -22.09
CA TYR A 70 -6.47 -8.15 -23.43
C TYR A 70 -5.45 -7.59 -24.45
N ASN A 71 -4.13 -7.67 -24.16
CA ASN A 71 -3.07 -7.11 -25.02
C ASN A 71 -3.30 -5.63 -25.38
N GLY A 72 -3.90 -4.91 -24.48
CA GLY A 72 -4.30 -3.52 -24.62
C GLY A 72 -3.27 -2.54 -24.05
N LYS A 73 -3.71 -1.32 -23.74
CA LYS A 73 -2.87 -0.23 -23.24
C LYS A 73 -3.29 0.19 -21.83
N PHE A 74 -2.29 0.57 -21.04
CA PHE A 74 -2.49 1.17 -19.72
C PHE A 74 -1.84 2.55 -19.68
N ASN A 75 -2.60 3.59 -19.28
CA ASN A 75 -2.13 4.96 -19.17
C ASN A 75 -1.99 5.36 -17.69
N LEU A 76 -0.96 6.17 -17.40
CA LEU A 76 -0.89 6.92 -16.15
C LEU A 76 -1.22 8.37 -16.48
N ARG A 77 -2.29 8.93 -15.90
CA ARG A 77 -2.68 10.31 -16.07
C ARG A 77 -2.76 11.02 -14.73
N PHE A 78 -2.02 12.11 -14.57
CA PHE A 78 -2.23 12.98 -13.43
C PHE A 78 -3.46 13.84 -13.63
N ASP A 79 -4.43 13.73 -12.72
CA ASP A 79 -5.53 14.66 -12.60
C ASP A 79 -5.04 15.91 -11.86
N ASP A 80 -4.39 16.80 -12.61
CA ASP A 80 -3.84 18.05 -12.14
C ASP A 80 -4.77 19.23 -12.47
N THR A 81 -6.09 19.03 -12.37
CA THR A 81 -7.11 20.07 -12.59
C THR A 81 -7.23 21.08 -11.46
N ASN A 82 -6.68 20.77 -10.28
CA ASN A 82 -6.83 21.59 -9.08
C ASN A 82 -5.50 22.20 -8.62
N PRO A 83 -5.18 23.45 -9.00
CA PRO A 83 -3.89 24.08 -8.71
C PRO A 83 -3.57 24.26 -7.21
N THR A 84 -4.57 24.11 -6.33
CA THR A 84 -4.38 24.37 -4.89
C THR A 84 -3.67 23.26 -4.12
N LYS A 85 -3.55 22.06 -4.70
CA LYS A 85 -3.16 20.85 -3.96
C LYS A 85 -1.94 20.13 -4.53
N GLU A 86 -1.49 20.54 -5.70
CA GLU A 86 -0.50 19.81 -6.48
C GLU A 86 0.93 20.13 -6.06
N LYS A 87 1.76 19.08 -5.92
CA LYS A 87 3.19 19.21 -5.65
C LYS A 87 3.96 18.19 -6.48
N SER A 88 5.09 18.63 -7.07
CA SER A 88 5.97 17.79 -7.87
C SER A 88 6.48 16.56 -7.12
N GLU A 89 6.75 16.68 -5.81
CA GLU A 89 7.22 15.56 -4.98
C GLU A 89 6.21 14.40 -4.94
N PHE A 90 4.89 14.71 -5.00
CA PHE A 90 3.86 13.67 -5.03
C PHE A 90 3.76 12.99 -6.39
N MET A 91 3.98 13.73 -7.49
CA MET A 91 4.03 13.15 -8.83
C MET A 91 5.19 12.14 -8.95
N ASP A 92 6.38 12.52 -8.49
CA ASP A 92 7.56 11.63 -8.51
C ASP A 92 7.32 10.36 -7.67
N ALA A 93 6.77 10.51 -6.47
CA ALA A 93 6.43 9.38 -5.60
C ALA A 93 5.39 8.45 -6.22
N ILE A 94 4.36 9.01 -6.87
CA ILE A 94 3.32 8.23 -7.58
C ILE A 94 3.91 7.45 -8.74
N ILE A 95 4.77 8.08 -9.55
CA ILE A 95 5.46 7.44 -10.67
C ILE A 95 6.32 6.27 -10.17
N GLU A 96 7.07 6.48 -9.09
CA GLU A 96 7.89 5.44 -8.48
C GLU A 96 7.04 4.28 -7.96
N ASP A 97 5.93 4.57 -7.28
CA ASP A 97 5.02 3.57 -6.73
C ASP A 97 4.35 2.72 -7.83
N VAL A 98 3.88 3.35 -8.93
CA VAL A 98 3.28 2.64 -10.07
C VAL A 98 4.29 1.72 -10.74
N LYS A 99 5.52 2.19 -10.97
CA LYS A 99 6.62 1.39 -11.52
C LYS A 99 7.01 0.26 -10.58
N TRP A 100 7.10 0.53 -9.29
CA TRP A 100 7.45 -0.48 -8.30
C TRP A 100 6.42 -1.62 -8.24
N LEU A 101 5.11 -1.31 -8.39
CA LEU A 101 4.06 -2.32 -8.50
C LEU A 101 4.13 -3.15 -9.80
N GLY A 102 5.01 -2.79 -10.74
CA GLY A 102 5.17 -3.46 -12.03
C GLY A 102 4.13 -3.05 -13.07
N ALA A 103 3.38 -1.97 -12.81
CA ALA A 103 2.41 -1.43 -13.76
C ALA A 103 3.13 -0.51 -14.78
N ASP A 104 3.47 -1.08 -15.92
CA ASP A 104 4.18 -0.39 -16.98
C ASP A 104 3.20 0.38 -17.89
N TYR A 105 3.33 1.69 -17.91
CA TYR A 105 2.59 2.60 -18.80
C TYR A 105 3.43 3.02 -20.04
N GLU A 106 4.64 2.46 -20.21
CA GLU A 106 5.58 2.79 -21.29
C GLU A 106 5.83 4.32 -21.38
N ASP A 107 5.46 4.95 -22.52
CA ASP A 107 5.53 6.40 -22.74
C ASP A 107 4.16 7.11 -22.52
N ARG A 108 3.15 6.39 -22.04
CA ARG A 108 1.78 6.90 -21.88
C ARG A 108 1.57 7.54 -20.51
N LEU A 109 2.35 8.60 -20.26
CA LEU A 109 2.20 9.50 -19.12
C LEU A 109 1.51 10.78 -19.58
N PHE A 110 0.34 11.07 -19.04
CA PHE A 110 -0.50 12.20 -19.42
C PHE A 110 -0.80 13.11 -18.22
N TYR A 111 -1.25 14.31 -18.53
CA TYR A 111 -1.66 15.31 -17.54
C TYR A 111 -2.97 15.96 -17.99
N ALA A 112 -3.93 16.12 -17.10
CA ALA A 112 -5.19 16.79 -17.36
C ALA A 112 -4.98 18.22 -17.88
N SER A 113 -3.97 18.91 -17.35
CA SER A 113 -3.60 20.27 -17.76
C SER A 113 -3.15 20.41 -19.22
N ASP A 114 -2.75 19.32 -19.88
CA ASP A 114 -2.40 19.35 -21.31
C ASP A 114 -3.65 19.51 -22.20
N TYR A 115 -4.85 19.24 -21.67
CA TYR A 115 -6.13 19.30 -22.38
C TYR A 115 -6.99 20.49 -22.00
N PHE A 116 -6.47 21.49 -21.27
CA PHE A 116 -7.24 22.66 -20.84
C PHE A 116 -7.77 23.50 -22.01
N ASP A 117 -7.04 23.57 -23.11
CA ASP A 117 -7.51 24.27 -24.30
C ASP A 117 -8.71 23.55 -24.94
N GLU A 118 -8.66 22.21 -25.08
CA GLU A 118 -9.75 21.40 -25.60
C GLU A 118 -10.97 21.45 -24.68
N MET A 119 -10.78 21.34 -23.37
CA MET A 119 -11.85 21.46 -22.38
C MET A 119 -12.55 22.83 -22.43
N TYR A 120 -11.77 23.89 -22.67
CA TYR A 120 -12.34 25.21 -22.86
C TYR A 120 -13.21 25.30 -24.12
N GLU A 121 -12.75 24.74 -25.25
CA GLU A 121 -13.53 24.71 -26.49
C GLU A 121 -14.80 23.87 -26.37
N ASP A 122 -14.74 22.75 -25.63
CA ASP A 122 -15.92 21.94 -25.33
C ASP A 122 -16.91 22.70 -24.44
N ALA A 123 -16.46 23.46 -23.45
CA ALA A 123 -17.31 24.34 -22.66
C ALA A 123 -17.99 25.41 -23.52
N VAL A 124 -17.25 26.04 -24.45
CA VAL A 124 -17.80 26.99 -25.44
C VAL A 124 -18.83 26.31 -26.34
N LYS A 125 -18.59 25.06 -26.77
CA LYS A 125 -19.53 24.25 -27.56
C LYS A 125 -20.82 23.98 -26.77
N LEU A 126 -20.75 23.62 -25.50
CA LEU A 126 -21.91 23.43 -24.64
C LEU A 126 -22.73 24.73 -24.50
N ILE A 127 -22.09 25.88 -24.31
CA ILE A 127 -22.77 27.19 -24.27
C ILE A 127 -23.51 27.43 -25.58
N LYS A 128 -22.85 27.27 -26.75
CA LYS A 128 -23.43 27.46 -28.09
C LYS A 128 -24.65 26.53 -28.32
N LYS A 129 -24.63 25.33 -27.76
CA LYS A 129 -25.75 24.38 -27.80
C LYS A 129 -26.87 24.72 -26.79
N GLY A 130 -26.72 25.76 -25.97
CA GLY A 130 -27.64 26.09 -24.87
C GLY A 130 -27.65 25.04 -23.75
N LYS A 131 -26.57 24.28 -23.61
CA LYS A 131 -26.37 23.20 -22.62
C LYS A 131 -25.48 23.62 -21.44
N ALA A 132 -25.01 24.86 -21.41
CA ALA A 132 -24.31 25.46 -20.28
C ALA A 132 -24.62 26.94 -20.15
N TYR A 133 -24.55 27.46 -18.94
CA TYR A 133 -24.82 28.86 -18.62
C TYR A 133 -23.97 29.36 -17.47
N ILE A 134 -23.75 30.67 -17.39
CA ILE A 134 -23.04 31.31 -16.28
C ILE A 134 -23.99 31.58 -15.12
N SER A 135 -23.60 31.10 -13.95
CA SER A 135 -24.22 31.39 -12.67
C SER A 135 -23.41 32.42 -11.89
N GLU A 136 -24.09 33.41 -11.31
CA GLU A 136 -23.53 34.41 -10.42
C GLU A 136 -23.89 34.17 -8.96
N LEU A 137 -24.47 32.98 -8.67
CA LEU A 137 -24.78 32.54 -7.31
C LEU A 137 -23.51 32.16 -6.57
N THR A 138 -23.46 32.50 -5.31
CA THR A 138 -22.40 32.02 -4.40
C THR A 138 -22.50 30.53 -4.18
N ALA A 139 -21.44 29.91 -3.63
CA ALA A 139 -21.42 28.47 -3.35
C ALA A 139 -22.55 28.04 -2.39
N ASP A 140 -22.93 28.87 -1.42
CA ASP A 140 -23.99 28.60 -0.47
C ASP A 140 -25.37 28.69 -1.14
N GLU A 141 -25.60 29.71 -1.98
CA GLU A 141 -26.82 29.85 -2.77
C GLU A 141 -26.98 28.69 -3.77
N ILE A 142 -25.90 28.27 -4.46
CA ILE A 142 -25.93 27.09 -5.35
C ILE A 142 -26.33 25.85 -4.56
N ARG A 143 -25.82 25.69 -3.34
CA ARG A 143 -26.19 24.56 -2.46
C ARG A 143 -27.67 24.60 -2.08
N GLU A 144 -28.19 25.78 -1.75
CA GLU A 144 -29.63 25.96 -1.45
C GLU A 144 -30.49 25.69 -2.68
N TYR A 145 -30.13 26.28 -3.84
CA TYR A 145 -30.88 26.10 -5.08
C TYR A 145 -30.88 24.65 -5.59
N ARG A 146 -29.82 23.90 -5.32
CA ARG A 146 -29.73 22.48 -5.69
C ARG A 146 -30.75 21.60 -4.97
N GLY A 147 -31.23 22.02 -3.79
CA GLY A 147 -32.18 21.26 -3.01
C GLY A 147 -31.54 20.09 -2.25
N THR A 148 -32.35 19.14 -1.84
CA THR A 148 -31.95 17.95 -1.06
C THR A 148 -32.24 16.65 -1.81
N LEU A 149 -31.94 15.49 -1.21
CA LEU A 149 -32.29 14.19 -1.80
C LEU A 149 -33.83 14.00 -1.94
N THR A 150 -34.60 14.66 -1.10
CA THR A 150 -36.09 14.55 -1.05
C THR A 150 -36.82 15.73 -1.66
N GLU A 151 -36.12 16.84 -1.89
CA GLU A 151 -36.68 18.07 -2.45
C GLU A 151 -35.98 18.42 -3.75
N PRO A 152 -36.72 18.74 -4.85
CA PRO A 152 -36.11 19.15 -6.10
C PRO A 152 -35.39 20.49 -5.95
N GLY A 153 -34.44 20.74 -6.84
CA GLY A 153 -33.78 22.04 -6.94
C GLY A 153 -34.66 23.12 -7.57
N LYS A 154 -34.19 24.36 -7.44
CA LYS A 154 -34.79 25.56 -8.07
C LYS A 154 -33.92 26.01 -9.23
N ASN A 155 -34.52 26.57 -10.27
CA ASN A 155 -33.78 27.14 -11.38
C ASN A 155 -32.94 28.34 -10.91
N ASP A 156 -31.71 28.37 -11.35
CA ASP A 156 -30.79 29.52 -11.21
C ASP A 156 -31.35 30.71 -12.00
N PRO A 157 -31.29 31.95 -11.49
CA PRO A 157 -31.72 33.16 -12.23
C PRO A 157 -30.98 33.36 -13.57
N GLY A 158 -29.75 32.88 -13.69
CA GLY A 158 -28.97 32.95 -14.93
C GLY A 158 -29.26 31.85 -15.95
N ARG A 159 -30.09 30.84 -15.59
CA ARG A 159 -30.28 29.61 -16.37
C ARG A 159 -30.84 29.84 -17.77
N ASP A 160 -31.64 30.86 -17.94
CA ASP A 160 -32.31 31.20 -19.20
C ASP A 160 -31.69 32.43 -19.93
N ARG A 161 -30.45 32.77 -19.53
CA ARG A 161 -29.65 33.83 -20.19
C ARG A 161 -29.35 33.41 -21.63
N SER A 162 -29.23 34.40 -22.54
CA SER A 162 -28.94 34.11 -23.95
C SER A 162 -27.55 33.47 -24.15
N VAL A 163 -27.38 32.78 -25.26
CA VAL A 163 -26.12 32.13 -25.63
C VAL A 163 -25.01 33.19 -25.77
N GLU A 164 -25.31 34.30 -26.41
CA GLU A 164 -24.36 35.41 -26.64
C GLU A 164 -23.86 36.00 -25.33
N GLU A 165 -24.76 36.21 -24.38
CA GLU A 165 -24.39 36.75 -23.06
C GLU A 165 -23.61 35.74 -22.22
N ASN A 166 -23.95 34.46 -22.28
CA ASN A 166 -23.16 33.42 -21.62
C ASN A 166 -21.75 33.28 -22.20
N LEU A 167 -21.59 33.37 -23.52
CA LEU A 167 -20.28 33.39 -24.17
C LEU A 167 -19.44 34.59 -23.72
N ARG A 168 -20.05 35.80 -23.70
CA ARG A 168 -19.38 37.03 -23.23
C ARG A 168 -18.89 36.88 -21.78
N LEU A 169 -19.74 36.38 -20.88
CA LEU A 169 -19.42 36.21 -19.48
C LEU A 169 -18.35 35.11 -19.27
N PHE A 170 -18.38 34.05 -20.06
CA PHE A 170 -17.35 32.99 -19.97
C PHE A 170 -15.97 33.50 -20.42
N GLU A 171 -15.94 34.32 -21.48
CA GLU A 171 -14.71 35.01 -21.89
C GLU A 171 -14.23 36.01 -20.83
N GLU A 172 -15.14 36.68 -20.14
CA GLU A 172 -14.81 37.57 -19.03
C GLU A 172 -14.20 36.84 -17.86
N MET A 173 -14.73 35.62 -17.50
CA MET A 173 -14.12 34.74 -16.52
C MET A 173 -12.67 34.35 -16.90
N LYS A 174 -12.45 33.96 -18.17
CA LYS A 174 -11.11 33.62 -18.68
C LYS A 174 -10.14 34.78 -18.66
N SER A 175 -10.63 36.00 -18.88
CA SER A 175 -9.79 37.21 -18.94
C SER A 175 -9.18 37.65 -17.62
N GLY A 176 -9.52 36.97 -16.50
CA GLY A 176 -9.03 37.26 -15.15
C GLY A 176 -9.69 38.48 -14.48
N LYS A 177 -10.77 39.02 -15.06
CA LYS A 177 -11.50 40.16 -14.48
C LYS A 177 -12.51 39.79 -13.42
N VAL A 178 -12.87 38.51 -13.34
CA VAL A 178 -13.88 38.01 -12.43
C VAL A 178 -13.19 37.49 -11.16
N ALA A 179 -13.64 37.92 -10.00
CA ALA A 179 -13.10 37.45 -8.72
C ALA A 179 -13.42 35.98 -8.45
N ASP A 180 -12.59 35.35 -7.64
CA ASP A 180 -12.82 33.96 -7.20
C ASP A 180 -14.20 33.82 -6.55
N GLY A 181 -14.95 32.80 -6.98
CA GLY A 181 -16.29 32.51 -6.47
C GLY A 181 -17.41 33.43 -6.93
N ALA A 182 -17.13 34.46 -7.72
CA ALA A 182 -18.16 35.40 -8.22
C ALA A 182 -18.99 34.82 -9.37
N MET A 183 -18.41 33.96 -10.19
CA MET A 183 -19.08 33.28 -11.30
C MET A 183 -18.61 31.84 -11.43
N THR A 184 -19.54 30.99 -11.90
CA THR A 184 -19.24 29.61 -12.29
C THR A 184 -19.96 29.27 -13.60
N LEU A 185 -19.38 28.39 -14.43
CA LEU A 185 -20.10 27.80 -15.54
C LEU A 185 -20.80 26.54 -15.06
N ARG A 186 -22.11 26.44 -15.30
CA ARG A 186 -22.94 25.28 -14.94
C ARG A 186 -23.49 24.59 -16.19
N ALA A 187 -23.52 23.25 -16.15
CA ALA A 187 -24.25 22.47 -17.15
C ALA A 187 -25.76 22.71 -16.99
N LYS A 188 -26.49 22.81 -18.09
CA LYS A 188 -27.95 22.95 -18.11
C LYS A 188 -28.58 21.60 -18.37
N ILE A 189 -28.98 20.91 -17.31
CA ILE A 189 -29.53 19.54 -17.37
C ILE A 189 -30.95 19.51 -16.80
N ASP A 190 -31.13 19.15 -15.52
CA ASP A 190 -32.44 19.03 -14.87
C ASP A 190 -32.33 19.30 -13.36
N MET A 191 -32.87 20.44 -12.92
CA MET A 191 -32.89 20.81 -11.50
C MET A 191 -33.84 19.96 -10.66
N ALA A 192 -34.73 19.17 -11.28
CA ALA A 192 -35.63 18.24 -10.59
C ALA A 192 -35.14 16.79 -10.58
N SER A 193 -33.96 16.52 -11.16
CA SER A 193 -33.39 15.17 -11.20
C SER A 193 -33.29 14.54 -9.81
N PRO A 194 -33.64 13.25 -9.62
CA PRO A 194 -33.40 12.53 -8.37
C PRO A 194 -31.93 12.37 -8.06
N ASN A 195 -31.07 12.38 -9.09
CA ASN A 195 -29.62 12.39 -8.95
C ASN A 195 -29.12 13.84 -8.80
N ILE A 196 -28.61 14.17 -7.62
CA ILE A 196 -28.10 15.52 -7.31
C ILE A 196 -26.99 15.96 -8.26
N ASN A 197 -26.16 15.02 -8.74
CA ASN A 197 -25.06 15.32 -9.67
C ASN A 197 -25.56 15.80 -11.05
N MET A 198 -26.84 15.55 -11.38
CA MET A 198 -27.50 16.00 -12.61
C MET A 198 -28.25 17.32 -12.47
N ARG A 199 -28.25 17.94 -11.26
CA ARG A 199 -28.94 19.21 -11.00
C ARG A 199 -28.05 20.39 -11.33
N ASP A 200 -27.89 20.66 -12.62
CA ASP A 200 -27.07 21.73 -13.19
C ASP A 200 -25.70 21.86 -12.47
N PRO A 201 -24.82 20.85 -12.57
CA PRO A 201 -23.53 20.86 -11.87
C PRO A 201 -22.60 21.95 -12.39
N ILE A 202 -21.72 22.43 -11.51
CA ILE A 202 -20.63 23.33 -11.89
C ILE A 202 -19.63 22.55 -12.74
N ILE A 203 -19.26 23.08 -13.90
CA ILE A 203 -18.27 22.48 -14.81
C ILE A 203 -16.98 23.31 -14.93
N TYR A 204 -17.05 24.64 -14.62
CA TYR A 204 -15.88 25.53 -14.51
C TYR A 204 -16.02 26.48 -13.33
N ARG A 205 -14.90 26.79 -12.69
CA ARG A 205 -14.78 27.79 -11.62
C ARG A 205 -13.65 28.77 -11.90
N VAL A 206 -13.72 29.96 -11.30
CA VAL A 206 -12.63 30.95 -11.26
C VAL A 206 -11.72 30.62 -10.06
N ALA A 207 -10.42 30.60 -10.29
CA ALA A 207 -9.40 30.48 -9.24
C ALA A 207 -8.10 31.17 -9.71
N HIS A 208 -7.75 32.29 -9.10
CA HIS A 208 -6.52 33.04 -9.40
C HIS A 208 -5.33 32.41 -8.65
N MET A 209 -4.83 31.33 -9.22
CA MET A 209 -3.72 30.57 -8.65
C MET A 209 -2.77 30.13 -9.75
N THR A 210 -1.46 30.18 -9.45
CA THR A 210 -0.42 29.65 -10.34
C THR A 210 -0.51 28.12 -10.37
N HIS A 211 -0.70 27.56 -11.56
CA HIS A 211 -0.72 26.11 -11.77
C HIS A 211 0.71 25.57 -11.92
N ALA A 212 1.01 24.40 -11.35
CA ALA A 212 2.36 23.83 -11.32
C ALA A 212 2.98 23.66 -12.72
N ARG A 213 2.18 23.30 -13.76
CA ARG A 213 2.62 23.07 -15.14
C ARG A 213 2.29 24.21 -16.09
N CYS A 214 1.11 24.81 -15.96
CA CYS A 214 0.63 25.85 -16.88
C CYS A 214 1.01 27.29 -16.45
N GLY A 215 1.56 27.46 -15.24
CA GLY A 215 1.83 28.80 -14.70
C GLY A 215 0.54 29.62 -14.54
N ASP A 216 0.57 30.85 -14.95
CA ASP A 216 -0.56 31.80 -14.87
C ASP A 216 -1.36 31.91 -16.19
N LYS A 217 -1.25 30.88 -17.08
CA LYS A 217 -2.00 30.87 -18.35
C LYS A 217 -3.52 30.85 -18.13
N TRP A 218 -3.96 30.19 -17.06
CA TRP A 218 -5.37 30.00 -16.75
C TRP A 218 -5.73 30.60 -15.38
N CYS A 219 -6.91 31.20 -15.29
CA CYS A 219 -7.56 31.58 -14.03
C CYS A 219 -8.96 30.98 -13.89
N ILE A 220 -9.35 30.14 -14.85
CA ILE A 220 -10.54 29.29 -14.78
C ILE A 220 -10.11 27.84 -14.93
N TYR A 221 -10.72 26.94 -14.14
CA TYR A 221 -10.36 25.53 -14.10
C TYR A 221 -11.59 24.65 -14.22
N PRO A 222 -11.51 23.57 -15.01
CA PRO A 222 -12.60 22.62 -15.12
C PRO A 222 -12.81 21.88 -13.78
N MET A 223 -14.04 21.48 -13.52
CA MET A 223 -14.35 20.58 -12.42
C MET A 223 -14.12 19.14 -12.86
N TYR A 224 -13.80 18.26 -11.88
CA TYR A 224 -13.50 16.86 -12.12
C TYR A 224 -14.51 16.14 -13.02
N ASP A 225 -15.82 16.28 -12.74
CA ASP A 225 -16.87 15.60 -13.50
C ASP A 225 -16.99 16.06 -14.96
N PHE A 226 -16.44 17.22 -15.30
CA PHE A 226 -16.35 17.71 -16.67
C PHE A 226 -15.04 17.29 -17.35
N ALA A 227 -13.91 17.42 -16.64
CA ALA A 227 -12.59 17.10 -17.17
C ALA A 227 -12.44 15.61 -17.47
N HIS A 228 -12.76 14.77 -16.52
CA HIS A 228 -12.51 13.33 -16.54
C HIS A 228 -13.07 12.58 -17.77
N PRO A 229 -14.35 12.74 -18.19
CA PRO A 229 -14.85 12.11 -19.41
C PRO A 229 -14.19 12.63 -20.69
N ILE A 230 -13.76 13.90 -20.71
CA ILE A 230 -13.06 14.52 -21.85
C ILE A 230 -11.66 13.93 -21.98
N GLU A 231 -10.90 13.87 -20.90
CA GLU A 231 -9.57 13.27 -20.85
C GLU A 231 -9.59 11.82 -21.30
N ASP A 232 -10.52 11.03 -20.75
CA ASP A 232 -10.69 9.62 -21.12
C ASP A 232 -10.98 9.46 -22.62
N ALA A 233 -11.80 10.34 -23.19
CA ALA A 233 -12.15 10.32 -24.62
C ALA A 233 -10.96 10.73 -25.51
N ILE A 234 -10.20 11.77 -25.13
CA ILE A 234 -9.02 12.24 -25.90
C ILE A 234 -7.92 11.17 -25.88
N GLU A 235 -7.67 10.51 -24.75
CA GLU A 235 -6.66 9.46 -24.59
C GLU A 235 -7.07 8.11 -25.21
N GLY A 236 -8.29 7.99 -25.73
CA GLY A 236 -8.80 6.74 -26.30
C GLY A 236 -8.99 5.65 -25.28
N ILE A 237 -9.32 6.02 -24.03
CA ILE A 237 -9.72 5.05 -23.00
C ILE A 237 -11.01 4.37 -23.44
N THR A 238 -11.02 3.04 -23.38
CA THR A 238 -12.22 2.25 -23.70
C THR A 238 -13.03 1.94 -22.45
N HIS A 239 -12.36 1.46 -21.40
CA HIS A 239 -12.99 1.06 -20.15
C HIS A 239 -12.42 1.90 -18.99
N SER A 240 -13.22 2.83 -18.53
CA SER A 240 -12.94 3.76 -17.44
C SER A 240 -13.29 3.08 -16.12
N LEU A 241 -12.32 2.33 -15.53
CA LEU A 241 -12.54 1.62 -14.28
C LEU A 241 -12.33 2.56 -13.09
N CYS A 242 -13.34 2.69 -12.22
CA CYS A 242 -13.28 3.55 -11.04
C CYS A 242 -13.97 2.91 -9.83
N THR A 243 -13.89 3.56 -8.65
CA THR A 243 -14.54 3.04 -7.44
C THR A 243 -16.02 3.40 -7.39
N LEU A 244 -16.82 2.64 -6.60
CA LEU A 244 -18.28 2.81 -6.47
C LEU A 244 -18.72 4.22 -6.02
N GLU A 245 -17.84 5.01 -5.45
CA GLU A 245 -18.13 6.41 -5.10
C GLU A 245 -18.50 7.27 -6.32
N PHE A 246 -18.14 6.83 -7.52
CA PHE A 246 -18.45 7.50 -8.79
C PHE A 246 -19.68 6.91 -9.52
N GLU A 247 -20.39 5.94 -8.95
CA GLU A 247 -21.56 5.33 -9.59
C GLU A 247 -22.65 6.38 -9.86
N ASP A 248 -22.94 7.25 -8.89
CA ASP A 248 -23.91 8.34 -9.03
C ASP A 248 -23.41 9.47 -9.97
N HIS A 249 -22.10 9.52 -10.27
CA HIS A 249 -21.50 10.46 -11.22
C HIS A 249 -21.54 9.96 -12.67
N ARG A 250 -21.72 8.66 -12.91
CA ARG A 250 -21.74 8.07 -14.26
C ARG A 250 -22.77 8.71 -15.20
N PRO A 251 -24.00 9.07 -14.80
CA PRO A 251 -24.94 9.77 -15.69
C PRO A 251 -24.40 11.13 -16.19
N LEU A 252 -23.64 11.84 -15.35
CA LEU A 252 -22.99 13.10 -15.75
C LEU A 252 -21.81 12.83 -16.68
N TYR A 253 -20.99 11.80 -16.39
CA TYR A 253 -19.93 11.32 -17.27
C TYR A 253 -20.46 11.01 -18.68
N ASP A 254 -21.57 10.27 -18.78
CA ASP A 254 -22.21 9.91 -20.04
C ASP A 254 -22.81 11.16 -20.75
N TRP A 255 -23.36 12.10 -19.99
CA TRP A 255 -23.90 13.33 -20.53
C TRP A 255 -22.80 14.21 -21.16
N VAL A 256 -21.67 14.40 -20.48
CA VAL A 256 -20.55 15.23 -20.98
C VAL A 256 -20.02 14.68 -22.30
N LYS A 257 -19.65 13.40 -22.37
CA LYS A 257 -19.10 12.80 -23.60
C LYS A 257 -20.10 12.84 -24.76
N THR A 258 -21.40 12.71 -24.47
CA THR A 258 -22.47 12.79 -25.47
C THR A 258 -22.65 14.20 -26.00
N GLU A 259 -22.76 15.20 -25.11
CA GLU A 259 -22.99 16.58 -25.49
C GLU A 259 -21.75 17.25 -26.12
N CYS A 260 -20.55 16.79 -25.74
CA CYS A 260 -19.30 17.17 -26.40
C CYS A 260 -19.05 16.41 -27.71
N GLU A 261 -19.90 15.39 -28.04
CA GLU A 261 -19.91 14.68 -29.33
C GLU A 261 -18.63 13.88 -29.60
N TYR A 262 -18.06 13.27 -28.56
CA TYR A 262 -16.90 12.38 -28.72
C TYR A 262 -17.26 11.11 -29.48
N LYS A 263 -16.41 10.73 -30.43
CA LYS A 263 -16.51 9.47 -31.17
C LYS A 263 -15.91 8.35 -30.32
N ASN A 264 -16.54 7.17 -30.30
CA ASN A 264 -16.10 6.01 -29.53
C ASN A 264 -15.91 6.36 -28.03
N PRO A 265 -16.95 6.88 -27.37
CA PRO A 265 -16.82 7.37 -26.01
C PRO A 265 -16.49 6.25 -25.03
N PRO A 266 -15.67 6.49 -24.01
CA PRO A 266 -15.31 5.48 -23.02
C PRO A 266 -16.52 5.00 -22.19
N ARG A 267 -16.48 3.76 -21.70
CA ARG A 267 -17.48 3.19 -20.80
C ARG A 267 -16.96 3.20 -19.36
N GLN A 268 -17.69 3.86 -18.46
CA GLN A 268 -17.37 3.83 -17.03
C GLN A 268 -17.92 2.56 -16.38
N ILE A 269 -17.09 1.88 -15.59
CA ILE A 269 -17.44 0.67 -14.83
C ILE A 269 -16.91 0.82 -13.41
N GLU A 270 -17.77 0.67 -12.40
CA GLU A 270 -17.43 0.85 -11.01
C GLU A 270 -17.21 -0.49 -10.30
N PHE A 271 -16.21 -0.49 -9.37
CA PHE A 271 -15.91 -1.62 -8.49
C PHE A 271 -15.78 -1.18 -7.03
N ALA A 272 -15.94 -2.11 -6.11
CA ALA A 272 -15.87 -1.82 -4.68
C ALA A 272 -14.45 -1.41 -4.25
N LYS A 273 -14.38 -0.31 -3.52
CA LYS A 273 -13.16 0.16 -2.86
C LYS A 273 -12.67 -0.88 -1.85
N MET A 274 -11.37 -1.04 -1.76
CA MET A 274 -10.76 -1.90 -0.74
C MET A 274 -10.57 -1.10 0.54
N TYR A 275 -11.13 -1.61 1.61
CA TYR A 275 -10.87 -1.14 2.98
C TYR A 275 -9.96 -2.14 3.68
N LEU A 276 -9.10 -1.64 4.55
CA LEU A 276 -8.22 -2.44 5.40
C LEU A 276 -8.50 -2.04 6.85
N ASN A 277 -8.69 -3.02 7.73
CA ASN A 277 -8.94 -2.73 9.14
C ASN A 277 -7.66 -2.22 9.85
N ASN A 278 -7.85 -1.51 10.93
CA ASN A 278 -6.80 -1.03 11.84
C ASN A 278 -5.68 -0.22 11.18
N VAL A 279 -5.94 0.47 10.06
CA VAL A 279 -4.96 1.29 9.36
C VAL A 279 -5.44 2.72 9.14
N VAL A 280 -4.51 3.63 8.96
CA VAL A 280 -4.76 5.03 8.61
C VAL A 280 -4.43 5.23 7.12
N THR A 281 -5.46 5.56 6.33
CA THR A 281 -5.31 5.86 4.89
C THR A 281 -5.67 7.30 4.54
N GLY A 282 -6.35 8.01 5.44
CA GLY A 282 -6.80 9.39 5.21
C GLY A 282 -5.61 10.36 5.17
N LYS A 283 -5.40 11.01 4.01
CA LYS A 283 -4.27 11.94 3.78
C LYS A 283 -4.13 13.00 4.86
N ARG A 284 -5.22 13.58 5.35
CA ARG A 284 -5.18 14.61 6.41
C ARG A 284 -4.61 14.07 7.73
N TYR A 285 -4.90 12.82 8.06
CA TYR A 285 -4.38 12.19 9.28
C TYR A 285 -2.90 11.84 9.13
N ILE A 286 -2.49 11.28 7.99
CA ILE A 286 -1.08 10.98 7.71
C ILE A 286 -0.26 12.25 7.73
N LYS A 287 -0.73 13.32 7.07
CA LYS A 287 -0.08 14.63 7.09
C LYS A 287 0.11 15.14 8.53
N LYS A 288 -0.92 15.01 9.36
CA LYS A 288 -0.85 15.41 10.78
C LYS A 288 0.16 14.57 11.56
N LEU A 289 0.20 13.25 11.34
CA LEU A 289 1.20 12.37 11.99
C LEU A 289 2.64 12.77 11.64
N VAL A 290 2.88 13.21 10.41
CA VAL A 290 4.19 13.71 9.95
C VAL A 290 4.50 15.07 10.58
N GLU A 291 3.54 16.02 10.57
CA GLU A 291 3.69 17.36 11.13
C GLU A 291 3.91 17.34 12.65
N ASP A 292 3.25 16.43 13.35
CA ASP A 292 3.38 16.24 14.81
C ASP A 292 4.65 15.43 15.18
N GLY A 293 5.44 14.93 14.19
CA GLY A 293 6.65 14.14 14.43
C GLY A 293 6.40 12.75 15.00
N ILE A 294 5.19 12.23 14.88
CA ILE A 294 4.82 10.86 15.33
C ILE A 294 5.40 9.81 14.38
N VAL A 295 5.47 10.15 13.11
CA VAL A 295 6.12 9.35 12.06
C VAL A 295 7.18 10.18 11.35
N ASP A 296 8.22 9.51 10.82
CA ASP A 296 9.38 10.18 10.19
C ASP A 296 9.08 10.76 8.79
N GLY A 297 7.96 10.40 8.20
CA GLY A 297 7.54 10.86 6.89
C GLY A 297 6.43 10.00 6.31
N TRP A 298 6.06 10.28 5.06
CA TRP A 298 5.03 9.53 4.34
C TRP A 298 5.42 8.08 4.03
N ASP A 299 6.69 7.76 4.13
CA ASP A 299 7.28 6.43 3.93
C ASP A 299 7.68 5.74 5.24
N ASP A 300 7.22 6.23 6.39
CA ASP A 300 7.45 5.56 7.68
C ASP A 300 6.89 4.13 7.65
N PRO A 301 7.71 3.10 8.00
CA PRO A 301 7.32 1.69 7.91
C PRO A 301 6.06 1.28 8.71
N ARG A 302 5.54 2.14 9.58
CA ARG A 302 4.28 1.92 10.33
C ARG A 302 3.03 2.31 9.55
N LEU A 303 3.17 3.02 8.44
CA LEU A 303 2.07 3.42 7.57
C LEU A 303 1.78 2.36 6.50
N VAL A 304 0.68 2.56 5.77
CA VAL A 304 0.26 1.70 4.64
C VAL A 304 0.27 2.44 3.31
N THR A 305 1.09 3.49 3.19
CA THR A 305 1.42 4.04 1.87
C THR A 305 2.25 3.02 1.10
N ILE A 306 2.23 3.06 -0.21
CA ILE A 306 3.04 2.13 -1.03
C ILE A 306 4.53 2.35 -0.75
N ALA A 307 4.95 3.60 -0.61
CA ALA A 307 6.32 3.94 -0.22
C ALA A 307 6.72 3.36 1.15
N SER A 308 5.82 3.39 2.14
CA SER A 308 6.04 2.80 3.47
C SER A 308 6.17 1.28 3.40
N LEU A 309 5.25 0.63 2.69
CA LEU A 309 5.28 -0.82 2.51
C LEU A 309 6.58 -1.26 1.81
N ARG A 310 7.01 -0.53 0.76
CA ARG A 310 8.28 -0.76 0.07
C ARG A 310 9.47 -0.59 1.00
N ARG A 311 9.56 0.50 1.78
CA ARG A 311 10.63 0.76 2.75
C ARG A 311 10.65 -0.30 3.86
N ARG A 312 9.49 -0.74 4.33
CA ARG A 312 9.38 -1.83 5.31
C ARG A 312 9.85 -3.17 4.75
N GLY A 313 9.77 -3.37 3.42
CA GLY A 313 10.28 -4.56 2.73
C GLY A 313 9.21 -5.44 2.10
N PHE A 314 7.97 -4.96 1.96
CA PHE A 314 6.96 -5.65 1.14
C PHE A 314 7.43 -5.75 -0.31
N THR A 315 6.91 -6.74 -1.03
CA THR A 315 7.23 -6.99 -2.44
C THR A 315 6.02 -6.69 -3.32
N PRO A 316 6.22 -6.31 -4.58
CA PRO A 316 5.12 -6.16 -5.54
C PRO A 316 4.27 -7.43 -5.65
N GLU A 317 4.91 -8.59 -5.62
CA GLU A 317 4.25 -9.90 -5.70
C GLU A 317 3.33 -10.14 -4.49
N SER A 318 3.78 -9.78 -3.28
CA SER A 318 2.94 -9.90 -2.07
C SER A 318 1.73 -8.96 -2.10
N ILE A 319 1.90 -7.74 -2.62
CA ILE A 319 0.79 -6.79 -2.80
C ILE A 319 -0.19 -7.32 -3.84
N LYS A 320 0.32 -7.85 -4.96
CA LYS A 320 -0.53 -8.48 -5.97
C LYS A 320 -1.31 -9.66 -5.41
N MET A 321 -0.65 -10.58 -4.70
CA MET A 321 -1.29 -11.71 -4.04
C MET A 321 -2.41 -11.24 -3.10
N PHE A 322 -2.17 -10.19 -2.31
CA PHE A 322 -3.16 -9.62 -1.42
C PHE A 322 -4.37 -9.05 -2.18
N VAL A 323 -4.14 -8.29 -3.26
CA VAL A 323 -5.22 -7.74 -4.10
C VAL A 323 -6.03 -8.85 -4.76
N ASP A 324 -5.38 -9.89 -5.28
CA ASP A 324 -6.02 -11.05 -5.90
C ASP A 324 -6.90 -11.80 -4.87
N MET A 325 -6.42 -11.96 -3.63
CA MET A 325 -7.20 -12.57 -2.54
C MET A 325 -8.42 -11.73 -2.13
N CYS A 326 -8.33 -10.40 -2.20
CA CYS A 326 -9.48 -9.51 -1.95
C CYS A 326 -10.56 -9.63 -3.02
N GLY A 327 -10.19 -10.04 -4.23
CA GLY A 327 -11.08 -10.19 -5.37
C GLY A 327 -11.66 -8.87 -5.88
N ILE A 328 -12.43 -8.98 -6.98
CA ILE A 328 -13.09 -7.85 -7.65
C ILE A 328 -14.61 -8.05 -7.58
N SER A 329 -15.29 -7.15 -6.89
CA SER A 329 -16.76 -7.19 -6.73
C SER A 329 -17.33 -5.77 -6.64
N LYS A 330 -18.66 -5.66 -6.67
CA LYS A 330 -19.40 -4.43 -6.31
C LYS A 330 -19.78 -4.36 -4.83
N ALA A 331 -19.62 -5.44 -4.08
CA ALA A 331 -19.87 -5.45 -2.65
C ALA A 331 -18.65 -4.89 -1.89
N GLN A 332 -18.90 -3.91 -1.02
CA GLN A 332 -17.84 -3.39 -0.13
C GLN A 332 -17.42 -4.47 0.86
N ALA A 333 -16.11 -4.66 0.98
CA ALA A 333 -15.52 -5.57 1.95
C ALA A 333 -14.31 -4.90 2.62
N THR A 334 -14.12 -5.24 3.89
CA THR A 334 -12.92 -4.83 4.65
C THR A 334 -11.99 -6.03 4.76
N ALA A 335 -10.79 -5.90 4.21
CA ALA A 335 -9.77 -6.91 4.36
C ALA A 335 -9.07 -6.78 5.72
N GLU A 336 -8.59 -7.89 6.24
CA GLU A 336 -7.80 -7.91 7.46
C GLU A 336 -6.33 -7.56 7.18
N TYR A 337 -5.71 -6.73 8.01
CA TYR A 337 -4.28 -6.43 7.91
C TYR A 337 -3.43 -7.71 8.01
N ALA A 338 -3.85 -8.67 8.83
CA ALA A 338 -3.22 -9.98 8.95
C ALA A 338 -3.15 -10.77 7.63
N MET A 339 -4.09 -10.54 6.70
CA MET A 339 -4.06 -11.14 5.36
C MET A 339 -2.94 -10.54 4.50
N LEU A 340 -2.71 -9.23 4.59
CA LEU A 340 -1.57 -8.58 3.93
C LEU A 340 -0.23 -9.11 4.46
N GLU A 341 -0.14 -9.28 5.79
CA GLU A 341 1.04 -9.90 6.42
C GLU A 341 1.22 -11.38 6.03
N TYR A 342 0.15 -12.12 5.85
CA TYR A 342 0.20 -13.49 5.35
C TYR A 342 0.80 -13.53 3.95
N CYS A 343 0.37 -12.67 3.04
CA CYS A 343 0.87 -12.62 1.66
C CYS A 343 2.38 -12.37 1.60
N ILE A 344 2.91 -11.45 2.42
CA ILE A 344 4.36 -11.20 2.43
C ILE A 344 5.15 -12.35 3.07
N ARG A 345 4.60 -13.05 4.07
CA ARG A 345 5.25 -14.25 4.63
C ARG A 345 5.39 -15.33 3.58
N GLU A 346 4.32 -15.63 2.84
CA GLU A 346 4.33 -16.66 1.81
C GLU A 346 5.31 -16.32 0.68
N ASP A 347 5.36 -15.06 0.25
CA ASP A 347 6.29 -14.62 -0.78
C ASP A 347 7.75 -14.74 -0.33
N LEU A 348 8.07 -14.27 0.88
CA LEU A 348 9.44 -14.26 1.39
C LEU A 348 9.94 -15.65 1.84
N LYS A 349 9.05 -16.57 2.18
CA LYS A 349 9.40 -17.92 2.61
C LYS A 349 10.33 -18.63 1.63
N LEU A 350 10.11 -18.41 0.34
CA LEU A 350 10.89 -19.00 -0.75
C LEU A 350 11.97 -18.06 -1.32
N LYS A 351 11.98 -16.77 -0.96
CA LYS A 351 12.91 -15.78 -1.53
C LYS A 351 13.99 -15.33 -0.55
N ALA A 352 13.74 -15.40 0.75
CA ALA A 352 14.66 -14.86 1.75
C ALA A 352 15.69 -15.90 2.21
N LYS A 353 16.97 -15.48 2.30
CA LYS A 353 18.01 -16.24 3.00
C LYS A 353 17.69 -16.27 4.50
N ARG A 354 17.90 -17.43 5.14
CA ARG A 354 17.70 -17.64 6.59
C ARG A 354 19.01 -17.39 7.31
N MET A 355 19.08 -16.28 8.04
CA MET A 355 20.29 -15.79 8.69
C MET A 355 20.20 -15.94 10.22
N LEU A 356 21.33 -16.14 10.88
CA LEU A 356 21.41 -16.13 12.33
C LEU A 356 21.57 -14.70 12.84
N ALA A 357 20.66 -14.31 13.73
CA ALA A 357 20.62 -12.97 14.32
C ALA A 357 20.03 -13.06 15.73
N VAL A 358 20.74 -12.48 16.70
CA VAL A 358 20.36 -12.43 18.11
C VAL A 358 19.97 -11.00 18.45
N LEU A 359 18.73 -10.78 18.83
CA LEU A 359 18.18 -9.45 19.05
C LEU A 359 18.34 -8.96 20.49
N ASP A 360 18.26 -9.85 21.48
CA ASP A 360 18.51 -9.57 22.90
C ASP A 360 19.67 -10.45 23.39
N PRO A 361 20.93 -10.06 23.12
CA PRO A 361 22.08 -10.92 23.31
C PRO A 361 22.45 -11.13 24.78
N VAL A 362 22.78 -12.37 25.11
CA VAL A 362 23.54 -12.77 26.28
C VAL A 362 24.68 -13.67 25.85
N LYS A 363 25.84 -13.55 26.50
CA LYS A 363 27.03 -14.31 26.14
C LYS A 363 26.91 -15.77 26.63
N LEU A 364 27.29 -16.72 25.76
CA LEU A 364 27.44 -18.13 26.07
C LEU A 364 28.90 -18.50 25.83
N ILE A 365 29.55 -19.13 26.84
CA ILE A 365 30.92 -19.59 26.81
C ILE A 365 30.94 -21.11 26.81
N ILE A 366 31.64 -21.70 25.85
CA ILE A 366 31.84 -23.14 25.76
C ILE A 366 33.17 -23.46 26.42
N ASP A 367 33.16 -23.87 27.70
CA ASP A 367 34.35 -24.01 28.54
C ASP A 367 35.38 -25.02 28.01
N ASN A 368 34.93 -26.11 27.39
CA ASN A 368 35.77 -27.15 26.81
C ASN A 368 36.07 -26.98 25.32
N TYR A 369 35.73 -25.83 24.70
CA TYR A 369 36.11 -25.52 23.33
C TYR A 369 37.56 -24.99 23.29
N PRO A 370 38.39 -25.41 22.29
CA PRO A 370 39.79 -24.97 22.20
C PRO A 370 39.93 -23.44 22.14
N GLU A 371 40.86 -22.92 22.94
CA GLU A 371 41.10 -21.47 23.05
C GLU A 371 41.63 -20.89 21.73
N GLY A 372 40.99 -19.80 21.29
CA GLY A 372 41.42 -19.05 20.08
C GLY A 372 41.06 -19.72 18.74
N GLU A 373 40.52 -20.93 18.75
CA GLU A 373 40.09 -21.61 17.54
C GLU A 373 38.75 -21.06 17.02
N THR A 374 38.65 -20.95 15.70
CA THR A 374 37.40 -20.65 14.97
C THR A 374 37.22 -21.70 13.87
N GLU A 375 36.12 -22.39 13.87
CA GLU A 375 35.74 -23.25 12.75
C GLU A 375 34.63 -22.61 11.92
N TYR A 376 34.47 -23.04 10.67
CA TYR A 376 33.42 -22.55 9.77
C TYR A 376 32.45 -23.68 9.48
N LEU A 377 31.21 -23.51 9.94
CA LEU A 377 30.12 -24.46 9.71
C LEU A 377 29.41 -24.10 8.39
N GLU A 378 29.13 -25.11 7.59
CA GLU A 378 28.36 -24.93 6.35
C GLU A 378 26.87 -25.01 6.66
N ILE A 379 26.15 -23.93 6.39
CA ILE A 379 24.72 -23.78 6.70
C ILE A 379 23.94 -23.44 5.41
N GLU A 380 22.84 -24.15 5.19
CA GLU A 380 21.93 -23.88 4.06
C GLU A 380 21.31 -22.49 4.17
N ASN A 381 21.32 -21.74 3.04
CA ASN A 381 20.70 -20.42 2.96
C ASN A 381 19.17 -20.49 3.09
N ASN A 382 18.54 -21.52 2.53
CA ASN A 382 17.13 -21.79 2.71
C ASN A 382 16.84 -23.30 2.46
N LYS A 383 16.36 -24.01 3.48
CA LYS A 383 16.07 -25.45 3.39
C LYS A 383 14.95 -25.80 2.37
N GLU A 384 14.06 -24.85 2.08
CA GLU A 384 12.96 -25.05 1.13
C GLU A 384 13.38 -24.75 -0.30
N VAL A 385 14.54 -24.09 -0.50
CA VAL A 385 15.09 -23.70 -1.80
C VAL A 385 16.59 -24.04 -1.85
N PRO A 386 16.94 -25.33 -2.06
CA PRO A 386 18.34 -25.80 -2.04
C PRO A 386 19.24 -25.08 -3.07
N GLU A 387 18.65 -24.55 -4.15
CA GLU A 387 19.33 -23.79 -5.18
C GLU A 387 19.96 -22.48 -4.67
N MET A 388 19.53 -21.99 -3.51
CA MET A 388 20.17 -20.85 -2.85
C MET A 388 21.56 -21.19 -2.29
N GLY A 389 21.93 -22.49 -2.26
CA GLY A 389 23.21 -22.97 -1.79
C GLY A 389 23.42 -22.83 -0.28
N THR A 390 24.69 -22.85 0.10
CA THR A 390 25.15 -22.81 1.50
C THR A 390 26.06 -21.62 1.72
N ARG A 391 26.32 -21.31 2.99
CA ARG A 391 27.32 -20.32 3.42
C ARG A 391 28.14 -20.85 4.60
N LYS A 392 29.30 -20.28 4.80
CA LYS A 392 30.21 -20.60 5.92
C LYS A 392 29.97 -19.63 7.08
N VAL A 393 29.52 -20.16 8.21
CA VAL A 393 29.25 -19.39 9.43
C VAL A 393 30.32 -19.70 10.48
N PRO A 394 31.02 -18.69 11.04
CA PRO A 394 32.03 -18.92 12.07
C PRO A 394 31.40 -19.44 13.36
N PHE A 395 32.12 -20.38 14.03
CA PHE A 395 31.76 -20.94 15.33
C PHE A 395 33.03 -20.98 16.20
N GLY A 396 32.90 -20.64 17.46
CA GLY A 396 34.03 -20.60 18.39
C GLY A 396 33.59 -20.75 19.84
N LYS A 397 34.51 -20.49 20.75
CA LYS A 397 34.33 -20.63 22.20
C LYS A 397 33.26 -19.70 22.76
N GLU A 398 33.18 -18.46 22.26
CA GLU A 398 32.23 -17.44 22.72
C GLU A 398 31.16 -17.20 21.68
N LEU A 399 29.89 -17.29 22.12
CA LEU A 399 28.70 -17.11 21.29
C LEU A 399 27.75 -16.09 21.94
N TRP A 400 26.90 -15.48 21.10
CA TRP A 400 25.71 -14.75 21.53
C TRP A 400 24.50 -15.64 21.31
N ILE A 401 23.60 -15.69 22.31
CA ILE A 401 22.28 -16.35 22.22
C ILE A 401 21.19 -15.36 22.67
N GLU A 402 19.94 -15.64 22.34
CA GLU A 402 18.83 -14.84 22.88
C GLU A 402 18.73 -15.01 24.39
N ARG A 403 18.57 -13.91 25.11
CA ARG A 403 18.40 -13.93 26.57
C ARG A 403 17.23 -14.81 27.01
N GLU A 404 16.15 -14.82 26.25
CA GLU A 404 14.97 -15.63 26.50
C GLU A 404 15.22 -17.16 26.34
N ASP A 405 16.33 -17.55 25.71
CA ASP A 405 16.71 -18.96 25.57
C ASP A 405 17.38 -19.54 26.81
N PHE A 406 17.58 -18.73 27.85
CA PHE A 406 18.10 -19.17 29.13
C PHE A 406 17.17 -18.79 30.29
N MET A 407 16.96 -19.69 31.24
CA MET A 407 16.32 -19.45 32.54
C MET A 407 17.06 -20.18 33.65
N GLU A 408 17.27 -19.51 34.78
CA GLU A 408 17.86 -20.12 35.97
C GLU A 408 16.90 -21.15 36.58
N GLU A 409 15.64 -20.78 36.78
CA GLU A 409 14.57 -21.60 37.31
C GLU A 409 13.42 -21.71 36.32
N PRO A 410 13.46 -22.66 35.36
CA PRO A 410 12.47 -22.75 34.30
C PRO A 410 11.14 -23.32 34.77
N PRO A 411 10.01 -22.89 34.18
CA PRO A 411 8.72 -23.54 34.39
C PRO A 411 8.66 -24.92 33.75
N LYS A 412 7.66 -25.74 34.18
CA LYS A 412 7.40 -27.01 33.50
C LYS A 412 7.18 -26.81 31.99
N LYS A 413 7.78 -27.70 31.18
CA LYS A 413 7.75 -27.65 29.69
C LYS A 413 8.58 -26.54 29.06
N TYR A 414 9.57 -25.97 29.76
CA TYR A 414 10.61 -25.15 29.15
C TYR A 414 11.67 -26.07 28.52
N PHE A 415 11.86 -25.98 27.20
CA PHE A 415 12.77 -26.87 26.45
C PHE A 415 13.99 -26.10 25.91
N ARG A 416 14.39 -25.04 26.58
CA ARG A 416 15.56 -24.23 26.25
C ARG A 416 16.65 -24.42 27.32
N LEU A 417 17.65 -23.58 27.36
CA LEU A 417 18.81 -23.75 28.22
C LEU A 417 18.54 -23.36 29.68
N PHE A 418 18.99 -24.22 30.61
CA PHE A 418 19.01 -23.97 32.06
C PHE A 418 20.08 -24.86 32.72
N PRO A 419 20.53 -24.61 33.97
CA PRO A 419 21.57 -25.41 34.61
C PRO A 419 21.31 -26.91 34.55
N GLY A 420 22.27 -27.65 34.01
CA GLY A 420 22.21 -29.10 33.83
C GLY A 420 21.41 -29.59 32.61
N ASN A 421 20.79 -28.70 31.82
CA ASN A 421 20.05 -29.10 30.64
C ASN A 421 20.91 -29.05 29.37
N GLU A 422 20.65 -29.98 28.45
CA GLU A 422 21.26 -30.07 27.16
C GLU A 422 20.34 -29.54 26.06
N VAL A 423 20.88 -28.68 25.18
CA VAL A 423 20.18 -28.15 24.00
C VAL A 423 21.06 -28.30 22.75
N ARG A 424 20.42 -28.23 21.59
CA ARG A 424 21.09 -28.20 20.30
C ARG A 424 21.33 -26.74 19.92
N LEU A 425 22.59 -26.35 19.66
CA LEU A 425 22.92 -25.17 18.88
C LEU A 425 22.64 -25.46 17.40
N MET A 426 21.80 -24.65 16.78
CA MET A 426 21.30 -24.88 15.41
C MET A 426 22.46 -25.10 14.41
N ASN A 427 22.42 -26.23 13.70
CA ASN A 427 23.46 -26.65 12.74
C ASN A 427 24.88 -26.75 13.31
N ALA A 428 25.07 -26.79 14.63
CA ALA A 428 26.35 -26.87 15.29
C ALA A 428 26.45 -28.11 16.18
N TYR A 429 26.40 -27.93 17.48
CA TYR A 429 26.65 -28.99 18.47
C TYR A 429 25.58 -29.03 19.54
N PHE A 430 25.55 -30.12 20.31
CA PHE A 430 24.84 -30.13 21.58
C PHE A 430 25.70 -29.47 22.65
N VAL A 431 25.05 -28.68 23.51
CA VAL A 431 25.69 -28.03 24.64
C VAL A 431 24.88 -28.26 25.90
N THR A 432 25.59 -28.54 27.01
CA THR A 432 25.00 -28.71 28.35
C THR A 432 25.41 -27.54 29.23
N CYS A 433 24.45 -26.86 29.84
CA CYS A 433 24.73 -25.75 30.75
C CYS A 433 25.37 -26.24 32.06
N THR A 434 26.54 -25.71 32.39
CA THR A 434 27.30 -26.01 33.61
C THR A 434 27.16 -24.92 34.67
N GLY A 435 26.83 -23.70 34.29
CA GLY A 435 26.71 -22.55 35.19
C GLY A 435 26.35 -21.26 34.49
N PHE A 436 26.30 -20.19 35.25
CA PHE A 436 26.07 -18.83 34.74
C PHE A 436 26.60 -17.78 35.72
N GLU A 437 26.82 -16.55 35.21
CA GLU A 437 27.23 -15.40 36.01
C GLU A 437 26.15 -14.30 35.98
N LYS A 438 26.10 -13.50 37.06
CA LYS A 438 25.17 -12.38 37.22
C LYS A 438 25.94 -11.08 37.54
N ASP A 439 25.37 -9.95 37.11
CA ASP A 439 25.79 -8.63 37.55
C ASP A 439 25.26 -8.30 38.97
N GLU A 440 25.66 -7.12 39.49
CA GLU A 440 25.22 -6.63 40.80
C GLU A 440 23.69 -6.44 40.92
N ASN A 441 22.98 -6.33 39.78
CA ASN A 441 21.53 -6.19 39.70
C ASN A 441 20.79 -7.53 39.56
N GLY A 442 21.55 -8.64 39.46
CA GLY A 442 20.98 -9.98 39.29
C GLY A 442 20.68 -10.36 37.84
N ASN A 443 21.08 -9.54 36.85
CA ASN A 443 20.92 -9.90 35.45
C ASN A 443 21.99 -10.91 35.03
N ILE A 444 21.59 -11.90 34.23
CA ILE A 444 22.50 -12.88 33.65
C ILE A 444 23.43 -12.18 32.65
N THR A 445 24.74 -12.28 32.84
CA THR A 445 25.78 -11.70 31.98
C THR A 445 26.48 -12.74 31.12
N GLU A 446 26.77 -13.92 31.65
CA GLU A 446 27.43 -15.02 30.97
C GLU A 446 26.78 -16.36 31.34
N ILE A 447 26.76 -17.27 30.38
CA ILE A 447 26.25 -18.65 30.55
C ILE A 447 27.40 -19.57 30.17
N HIS A 448 27.71 -20.53 31.03
CA HIS A 448 28.79 -21.50 30.84
C HIS A 448 28.20 -22.84 30.39
N CYS A 449 28.79 -23.43 29.36
CA CYS A 449 28.38 -24.70 28.79
C CYS A 449 29.57 -25.59 28.44
N THR A 450 29.37 -26.88 28.38
CA THR A 450 30.28 -27.81 27.69
C THR A 450 29.61 -28.29 26.41
N TYR A 451 30.36 -28.47 25.32
CA TYR A 451 29.84 -29.05 24.09
C TYR A 451 30.29 -30.48 23.90
N ASP A 452 29.50 -31.25 23.15
CA ASP A 452 29.83 -32.61 22.72
C ASP A 452 30.33 -32.56 21.26
N PRO A 453 31.64 -32.78 21.04
CA PRO A 453 32.25 -32.67 19.70
C PRO A 453 31.73 -33.71 18.69
N GLU A 454 31.20 -34.85 19.18
CA GLU A 454 30.66 -35.91 18.32
C GLU A 454 29.25 -35.59 17.75
N THR A 455 28.65 -34.47 18.18
CA THR A 455 27.32 -34.05 17.74
C THR A 455 27.37 -32.97 16.63
N LYS A 456 28.48 -32.86 15.93
CA LYS A 456 28.63 -31.89 14.82
C LYS A 456 27.54 -32.06 13.78
N GLY A 457 26.89 -30.92 13.39
CA GLY A 457 25.73 -30.93 12.50
C GLY A 457 24.41 -31.08 13.23
N GLY A 458 24.44 -31.31 14.56
CA GLY A 458 23.26 -31.33 15.43
C GLY A 458 22.55 -32.68 15.58
N ASP A 459 23.24 -33.78 15.26
CA ASP A 459 22.78 -35.14 15.56
C ASP A 459 23.79 -35.85 16.46
N SER A 460 23.33 -36.81 17.30
CA SER A 460 24.20 -37.59 18.20
C SER A 460 24.38 -39.02 17.70
N ALA A 461 25.62 -39.53 17.79
CA ALA A 461 25.94 -40.91 17.41
C ALA A 461 25.25 -41.96 18.30
N ASP A 462 24.95 -41.62 19.55
CA ASP A 462 24.25 -42.48 20.52
C ASP A 462 22.72 -42.44 20.38
N GLY A 463 22.18 -41.62 19.41
CA GLY A 463 20.76 -41.54 19.12
C GLY A 463 19.93 -40.83 20.20
N ARG A 464 20.55 -40.14 21.19
CA ARG A 464 19.81 -39.35 22.17
C ARG A 464 19.10 -38.15 21.50
N LYS A 465 17.89 -37.89 21.97
CA LYS A 465 17.05 -36.78 21.41
C LYS A 465 17.06 -35.60 22.36
N VAL A 466 17.57 -34.48 21.88
CA VAL A 466 17.50 -33.17 22.54
C VAL A 466 16.28 -32.42 22.06
N LYS A 467 15.44 -31.95 22.99
CA LYS A 467 14.15 -31.32 22.66
C LYS A 467 14.29 -29.85 22.24
N GLY A 468 15.30 -29.16 22.78
CA GLY A 468 15.52 -27.73 22.55
C GLY A 468 16.52 -27.48 21.43
N THR A 469 16.18 -26.57 20.50
CA THR A 469 17.14 -26.01 19.53
C THR A 469 17.12 -24.50 19.66
N ILE A 470 18.29 -23.89 19.86
CA ILE A 470 18.48 -22.44 19.95
C ILE A 470 19.43 -21.98 18.84
N HIS A 471 19.25 -20.74 18.38
CA HIS A 471 20.19 -20.13 17.44
C HIS A 471 21.24 -19.32 18.17
N TRP A 472 22.29 -18.98 17.47
CA TRP A 472 23.50 -18.38 18.03
C TRP A 472 24.22 -17.54 17.00
N VAL A 473 25.15 -16.67 17.44
CA VAL A 473 26.09 -15.92 16.60
C VAL A 473 27.45 -15.96 17.27
N ALA A 474 28.53 -16.23 16.51
CA ALA A 474 29.90 -16.20 17.04
C ALA A 474 30.26 -14.79 17.53
N ALA A 475 30.71 -14.67 18.78
CA ALA A 475 30.93 -13.37 19.40
C ALA A 475 32.03 -12.55 18.74
N LYS A 476 33.12 -13.22 18.32
CA LYS A 476 34.33 -12.58 17.75
C LYS A 476 34.06 -11.89 16.40
N GLU A 477 33.26 -12.48 15.55
CA GLU A 477 32.95 -12.02 14.19
C GLU A 477 31.55 -11.38 14.06
N ALA A 478 30.82 -11.25 15.17
CA ALA A 478 29.46 -10.68 15.15
C ALA A 478 29.45 -9.24 14.64
N VAL A 479 28.48 -8.95 13.77
CA VAL A 479 28.17 -7.58 13.35
C VAL A 479 27.14 -7.00 14.29
N GLU A 480 27.40 -5.80 14.82
CA GLU A 480 26.42 -5.07 15.60
C GLU A 480 25.55 -4.23 14.69
N ALA A 481 24.22 -4.29 14.89
CA ALA A 481 23.28 -3.57 14.05
C ALA A 481 22.07 -3.04 14.83
N GLU A 482 21.49 -1.96 14.30
CA GLU A 482 20.19 -1.49 14.71
C GLU A 482 19.09 -2.34 14.06
N VAL A 483 18.14 -2.80 14.87
CA VAL A 483 16.96 -3.55 14.41
C VAL A 483 15.70 -2.88 14.92
N ARG A 484 14.77 -2.61 14.02
CA ARG A 484 13.49 -1.95 14.32
C ARG A 484 12.35 -2.96 14.22
N LEU A 485 11.63 -3.12 15.30
CA LEU A 485 10.44 -3.96 15.37
C LEU A 485 9.21 -3.05 15.30
N TYR A 486 8.39 -3.23 14.28
CA TYR A 486 7.17 -2.45 14.08
C TYR A 486 5.94 -3.24 14.47
N GLU A 487 5.06 -2.58 15.21
CA GLU A 487 3.69 -2.99 15.47
C GLU A 487 2.72 -2.03 14.79
N ASN A 488 1.43 -2.32 14.83
CA ASN A 488 0.42 -1.42 14.26
C ASN A 488 0.48 -0.04 14.96
N ILE A 489 0.46 1.04 14.15
CA ILE A 489 0.43 2.41 14.68
C ILE A 489 -0.88 2.72 15.40
N ILE A 490 -1.96 1.98 15.11
CA ILE A 490 -3.25 2.08 15.77
C ILE A 490 -3.33 1.07 16.91
N ASP A 491 -3.92 1.48 18.02
CA ASP A 491 -4.32 0.60 19.11
C ASP A 491 -5.53 -0.23 18.65
N GLU A 492 -5.29 -1.49 18.27
CA GLU A 492 -6.29 -2.37 17.67
C GLU A 492 -7.49 -2.65 18.59
N GLU A 493 -7.27 -2.62 19.92
CA GLU A 493 -8.33 -2.86 20.89
C GLU A 493 -9.34 -1.70 20.98
N LYS A 494 -8.89 -0.48 20.66
CA LYS A 494 -9.72 0.74 20.73
C LYS A 494 -10.33 1.14 19.38
N GLY A 495 -9.84 0.55 18.28
CA GLY A 495 -10.22 0.96 16.93
C GLY A 495 -9.50 2.22 16.46
N VAL A 496 -9.74 2.62 15.20
CA VAL A 496 -8.95 3.68 14.53
C VAL A 496 -9.17 5.07 15.13
N TYR A 497 -10.41 5.40 15.50
CA TYR A 497 -10.79 6.76 15.91
C TYR A 497 -11.39 6.80 17.31
N ASN A 498 -11.04 7.84 18.04
CA ASN A 498 -11.73 8.27 19.26
C ASN A 498 -13.08 8.94 18.94
N GLU A 499 -13.92 9.17 19.94
CA GLU A 499 -15.20 9.88 19.79
C GLU A 499 -15.06 11.30 19.22
N ASP A 500 -13.94 11.97 19.49
CA ASP A 500 -13.63 13.31 18.97
C ASP A 500 -13.02 13.30 17.55
N GLY A 501 -12.87 12.12 16.93
CA GLY A 501 -12.30 11.92 15.61
C GLY A 501 -10.77 11.94 15.55
N SER A 502 -10.08 12.02 16.70
CA SER A 502 -8.63 11.81 16.78
C SER A 502 -8.26 10.32 16.64
N LEU A 503 -6.99 10.03 16.32
CA LEU A 503 -6.52 8.65 16.18
C LEU A 503 -6.19 8.02 17.54
N ASN A 504 -6.57 6.75 17.70
CA ASN A 504 -6.12 5.90 18.80
C ASN A 504 -4.73 5.35 18.50
N LEU A 505 -3.68 6.07 18.86
CA LEU A 505 -2.30 5.69 18.60
C LEU A 505 -1.77 4.67 19.59
N ASN A 506 -1.04 3.66 19.08
CA ASN A 506 -0.29 2.71 19.88
C ASN A 506 1.08 3.32 20.24
N PRO A 507 1.34 3.62 21.52
CA PRO A 507 2.61 4.20 21.95
C PRO A 507 3.81 3.25 21.76
N ASN A 508 3.55 1.96 21.62
CA ASN A 508 4.54 0.90 21.43
C ASN A 508 4.64 0.44 19.97
N SER A 509 4.24 1.28 19.02
CA SER A 509 4.24 0.94 17.59
C SER A 509 5.63 0.73 16.99
N ILE A 510 6.69 1.10 17.69
CA ILE A 510 8.08 0.85 17.31
C ILE A 510 8.93 0.49 18.54
N LYS A 511 9.75 -0.55 18.41
CA LYS A 511 10.83 -0.87 19.36
C LYS A 511 12.15 -0.90 18.61
N VAL A 512 13.10 -0.05 19.02
CA VAL A 512 14.45 0.02 18.45
C VAL A 512 15.41 -0.78 19.31
N ILE A 513 16.15 -1.70 18.71
CA ILE A 513 17.20 -2.51 19.30
C ILE A 513 18.52 -2.05 18.71
N MET A 514 19.42 -1.50 19.53
CA MET A 514 20.66 -0.87 19.08
C MET A 514 21.85 -1.83 19.02
N ASN A 515 21.76 -2.99 19.68
CA ASN A 515 22.89 -3.88 19.93
C ASN A 515 22.65 -5.33 19.49
N ALA A 516 21.79 -5.53 18.49
CA ALA A 516 21.58 -6.86 17.91
C ALA A 516 22.90 -7.43 17.37
N LYS A 517 23.12 -8.73 17.55
CA LYS A 517 24.33 -9.43 17.08
C LYS A 517 23.96 -10.31 15.89
N LEU A 518 24.58 -10.04 14.76
CA LEU A 518 24.29 -10.66 13.48
C LEU A 518 25.50 -11.44 12.97
N GLU A 519 25.26 -12.49 12.18
CA GLU A 519 26.34 -13.18 11.51
C GLU A 519 27.07 -12.26 10.50
N PRO A 520 28.37 -12.47 10.24
CA PRO A 520 29.21 -11.50 9.54
C PRO A 520 28.82 -11.22 8.08
N GLU A 521 28.14 -12.15 7.39
CA GLU A 521 27.67 -11.93 6.01
C GLU A 521 26.73 -10.72 5.92
N LEU A 522 25.98 -10.42 6.99
CA LEU A 522 25.04 -9.30 7.02
C LEU A 522 25.70 -7.91 7.07
N ALA A 523 27.02 -7.82 7.31
CA ALA A 523 27.75 -6.54 7.23
C ALA A 523 27.70 -5.91 5.83
N GLY A 524 27.62 -6.74 4.78
CA GLY A 524 27.59 -6.33 3.39
C GLY A 524 26.18 -6.18 2.82
N ALA A 525 25.14 -6.30 3.64
CA ALA A 525 23.75 -6.25 3.20
C ALA A 525 23.39 -4.87 2.63
N LYS A 526 22.70 -4.86 1.49
CA LYS A 526 22.35 -3.65 0.73
C LYS A 526 20.90 -3.24 0.99
N ALA A 527 20.63 -1.96 0.80
CA ALA A 527 19.28 -1.42 0.88
C ALA A 527 18.24 -2.28 0.13
N TYR A 528 17.10 -2.50 0.76
CA TYR A 528 16.01 -3.35 0.29
C TYR A 528 16.30 -4.87 0.24
N GLU A 529 17.49 -5.36 0.56
CA GLU A 529 17.70 -6.80 0.72
C GLU A 529 16.88 -7.34 1.89
N LYS A 530 16.34 -8.53 1.71
CA LYS A 530 15.41 -9.15 2.64
C LYS A 530 15.96 -10.47 3.14
N PHE A 531 15.83 -10.68 4.46
CA PHE A 531 16.33 -11.86 5.15
C PHE A 531 15.29 -12.40 6.12
N GLN A 532 15.30 -13.69 6.35
CA GLN A 532 14.63 -14.28 7.50
C GLN A 532 15.64 -14.38 8.65
N PHE A 533 15.47 -13.62 9.72
CA PHE A 533 16.19 -13.88 10.95
C PHE A 533 15.53 -15.06 11.65
N VAL A 534 16.30 -16.13 11.79
CA VAL A 534 15.82 -17.41 12.30
C VAL A 534 15.10 -17.22 13.63
N ARG A 535 13.88 -17.75 13.75
CA ARG A 535 12.97 -17.64 14.90
C ARG A 535 12.39 -16.24 15.16
N ASN A 536 12.92 -15.17 14.55
CA ASN A 536 12.54 -13.79 14.85
C ASN A 536 11.53 -13.19 13.84
N GLY A 537 11.71 -13.43 12.54
CA GLY A 537 10.83 -12.86 11.52
C GLY A 537 11.53 -12.63 10.19
N PHE A 538 10.86 -11.88 9.32
CA PHE A 538 11.44 -11.38 8.08
C PHE A 538 11.83 -9.91 8.24
N PHE A 539 12.99 -9.56 7.73
CA PHE A 539 13.61 -8.23 7.89
C PHE A 539 14.09 -7.70 6.55
N CYS A 540 14.06 -6.38 6.42
CA CYS A 540 14.53 -5.65 5.24
C CYS A 540 15.59 -4.64 5.68
N VAL A 541 16.65 -4.49 4.90
CA VAL A 541 17.64 -3.42 5.10
C VAL A 541 17.01 -2.08 4.78
N ASP A 542 17.01 -1.15 5.75
CA ASP A 542 16.43 0.18 5.57
C ASP A 542 17.19 0.98 4.50
N CYS A 543 16.47 1.56 3.56
CA CYS A 543 17.06 2.28 2.43
C CYS A 543 17.54 3.70 2.75
N LYS A 544 17.08 4.29 3.87
CA LYS A 544 17.41 5.66 4.25
C LYS A 544 18.48 5.73 5.34
N ASP A 545 18.37 4.86 6.34
CA ASP A 545 19.13 4.99 7.58
C ASP A 545 20.35 4.05 7.62
N SER A 546 20.40 3.02 6.76
CA SER A 546 21.57 2.15 6.63
C SER A 546 22.77 2.89 6.04
N LYS A 547 23.95 2.56 6.55
CA LYS A 547 25.24 3.04 6.04
C LYS A 547 26.15 1.86 5.76
N GLU A 548 27.17 2.06 4.93
CA GLU A 548 28.19 1.05 4.71
C GLU A 548 28.83 0.61 6.03
N GLY A 549 28.79 -0.70 6.31
CA GLY A 549 29.28 -1.29 7.56
C GLY A 549 28.37 -1.08 8.80
N ALA A 550 27.26 -0.36 8.66
CA ALA A 550 26.28 -0.14 9.74
C ALA A 550 24.84 -0.28 9.21
N PRO A 551 24.42 -1.49 8.87
CA PRO A 551 23.07 -1.73 8.36
C PRO A 551 22.01 -1.55 9.45
N VAL A 552 20.87 -1.02 9.05
CA VAL A 552 19.66 -0.93 9.86
C VAL A 552 18.61 -1.89 9.28
N PHE A 553 18.01 -2.71 10.12
CA PHE A 553 17.02 -3.71 9.68
C PHE A 553 15.62 -3.38 10.19
N ASN A 554 14.69 -3.27 9.27
CA ASN A 554 13.26 -3.12 9.54
C ASN A 554 12.60 -4.50 9.57
N ARG A 555 11.90 -4.84 10.66
CA ARG A 555 11.07 -6.04 10.66
C ARG A 555 9.88 -5.84 9.71
N ILE A 556 9.81 -6.68 8.69
CA ILE A 556 8.68 -6.71 7.76
C ILE A 556 7.47 -7.31 8.47
N VAL A 557 7.66 -8.54 8.99
CA VAL A 557 6.59 -9.33 9.62
C VAL A 557 7.20 -10.42 10.52
N SER A 558 6.48 -10.80 11.58
CA SER A 558 6.83 -11.95 12.44
C SER A 558 6.62 -13.28 11.71
N LEU A 559 7.19 -14.38 12.23
CA LEU A 559 7.00 -15.72 11.64
C LEU A 559 5.59 -16.29 11.86
N LYS A 560 4.91 -15.90 12.94
CA LYS A 560 3.57 -16.38 13.26
C LYS A 560 2.52 -15.57 12.49
N SER A 561 1.54 -16.25 11.90
CA SER A 561 0.37 -15.66 11.29
C SER A 561 -0.83 -15.75 12.22
N SER A 562 -1.57 -14.65 12.36
CA SER A 562 -2.92 -14.67 12.95
C SER A 562 -4.00 -14.95 11.89
N PHE A 563 -3.69 -14.77 10.61
CA PHE A 563 -4.58 -15.07 9.51
C PHE A 563 -4.60 -16.58 9.19
N VAL A 564 -5.79 -17.12 9.03
CA VAL A 564 -6.01 -18.51 8.64
C VAL A 564 -6.83 -18.52 7.35
N LEU A 565 -6.32 -19.21 6.32
CA LEU A 565 -7.08 -19.36 5.08
C LEU A 565 -8.43 -20.01 5.36
N PRO A 566 -9.54 -19.51 4.78
CA PRO A 566 -10.83 -20.19 4.83
C PRO A 566 -10.67 -21.64 4.35
N LYS A 567 -11.20 -22.58 5.09
CA LYS A 567 -11.25 -23.99 4.64
C LYS A 567 -12.15 -24.04 3.39
N LYS A 568 -11.61 -24.60 2.30
CA LYS A 568 -12.38 -24.86 1.07
C LYS A 568 -13.53 -25.82 1.34
#